data_7560ed18c67752dd044c667dad8d0c65
#
_entry.id   7560ed18c67752dd044c667dad8d0c65
#
_cell.length_a   1.000
_cell.length_b   1.000
_cell.length_c   1.000
_cell.angle_alpha   90.00
_cell.angle_beta   90.00
_cell.angle_gamma   90.00
#
_symmetry.space_group_name_H-M   'P 1'
#
loop_
_entity.id
_entity.type
_entity.pdbx_description
1 polymer ?
#
loop_
_entity_poly.entity_id
_entity_poly.type
_entity_poly.pdbx_seq_one_letter_code
_entity_poly.pdbx_strand_id
1 'polypeptide(L)'
;MKAFILAGGKGTRLRALTGDLIPKPMAEMAGVPVLERAVTALKVNGADEIVMSVGYLSDVIKDYFKNGERWGVKIDYITEKEPLGSGGALYYLKDRFKEDFVVCSGDTVFDIDVKRMLAYHRKKKAAATLFTHPNSHPYDSDVIVCDRFGRVTGIDLKNGARNYCYRNNVNAGFFVINPAALRYIPAPAKINLEHDFIAALVSGGERVYAYKSPEYIKDVGTPERFAATERDVISGRTARRNLKNKQKAIFLDRDGTISAYKGFIRSAEQIELLPYAAQAVKKINDGDYLAVIVSNQPVIARGEATRKEVERGFERLETLLGESGAYVDGIYYCPHHPHSGFKGEVKRLKKVCRCRKPDTGMLEAAAKDFNLDLSKCYMIGDSDVDVKTAENAGIPCVKVTTGLKEEKSGIVPSLGTADNLLGAVNIITEINDER
;
A
#
# COMPACT_ATOMS: atom_id res chain seq x y z
N MET A 1 -4.66 4.61 23.37
CA MET A 1 -3.63 3.99 22.47
C MET A 1 -2.29 4.63 22.77
N LYS A 2 -1.23 3.85 22.92
CA LYS A 2 0.14 4.33 23.11
C LYS A 2 0.87 4.42 21.76
N ALA A 3 1.79 5.37 21.63
CA ALA A 3 2.61 5.51 20.45
C ALA A 3 4.08 5.82 20.80
N PHE A 4 4.97 5.38 19.94
CA PHE A 4 6.39 5.67 19.99
C PHE A 4 6.83 6.33 18.69
N ILE A 5 7.50 7.48 18.78
CA ILE A 5 7.97 8.23 17.62
C ILE A 5 9.50 8.25 17.63
N LEU A 6 10.10 7.85 16.53
CA LEU A 6 11.54 7.88 16.29
C LEU A 6 11.94 9.25 15.75
N ALA A 7 12.52 10.11 16.57
CA ALA A 7 12.90 11.49 16.23
C ALA A 7 14.37 11.83 16.52
N GLY A 8 15.24 10.82 16.77
CA GLY A 8 16.64 11.01 17.16
C GLY A 8 17.64 11.21 16.02
N GLY A 9 17.23 11.05 14.77
CA GLY A 9 18.12 11.04 13.60
C GLY A 9 18.69 12.41 13.22
N LYS A 10 19.96 12.43 12.71
CA LYS A 10 20.65 13.67 12.28
C LYS A 10 20.06 14.33 11.02
N GLY A 11 19.31 13.63 10.20
CA GLY A 11 18.58 14.17 9.04
C GLY A 11 19.43 14.85 7.96
N THR A 12 20.66 14.39 7.72
CA THR A 12 21.67 15.06 6.88
C THR A 12 21.22 15.40 5.45
N ARG A 13 20.31 14.60 4.87
CA ARG A 13 19.80 14.79 3.49
C ARG A 13 18.85 16.00 3.34
N LEU A 14 18.25 16.47 4.43
CA LEU A 14 17.38 17.66 4.45
C LEU A 14 18.07 18.93 4.95
N ARG A 15 19.40 18.90 5.13
CA ARG A 15 20.18 20.01 5.69
C ARG A 15 20.01 21.31 4.91
N ALA A 16 19.77 21.23 3.60
CA ALA A 16 19.48 22.39 2.77
C ALA A 16 18.20 23.16 3.20
N LEU A 17 17.22 22.48 3.80
CA LEU A 17 15.97 23.06 4.29
C LEU A 17 16.02 23.40 5.79
N THR A 18 16.78 22.61 6.59
CA THR A 18 16.78 22.72 8.05
C THR A 18 17.98 23.49 8.59
N GLY A 19 19.04 23.68 7.79
CA GLY A 19 20.32 24.14 8.31
C GLY A 19 20.87 23.23 9.39
N ASP A 20 21.65 23.80 10.31
CA ASP A 20 22.15 23.11 11.51
C ASP A 20 21.37 23.53 12.78
N LEU A 21 20.24 24.24 12.62
CA LEU A 21 19.50 24.87 13.72
C LEU A 21 18.29 24.09 14.19
N ILE A 22 17.67 23.32 13.28
CA ILE A 22 16.47 22.52 13.58
C ILE A 22 16.66 21.07 13.17
N PRO A 23 16.19 20.09 13.97
CA PRO A 23 16.25 18.70 13.60
C PRO A 23 15.23 18.43 12.48
N LYS A 24 15.51 17.46 11.60
CA LYS A 24 14.69 17.10 10.44
C LYS A 24 13.18 16.99 10.74
N PRO A 25 12.73 16.34 11.85
CA PRO A 25 11.31 16.24 12.15
C PRO A 25 10.62 17.59 12.41
N MET A 26 11.40 18.64 12.72
CA MET A 26 10.89 19.98 12.98
C MET A 26 10.88 20.87 11.73
N ALA A 27 11.25 20.35 10.54
CA ALA A 27 11.07 21.07 9.29
C ALA A 27 9.59 21.41 9.07
N GLU A 28 9.30 22.67 8.78
CA GLU A 28 7.93 23.15 8.58
C GLU A 28 7.44 22.80 7.15
N MET A 29 6.28 22.18 7.10
CA MET A 29 5.56 21.85 5.87
C MET A 29 4.21 22.56 5.90
N ALA A 30 3.97 23.47 4.96
CA ALA A 30 2.80 24.33 4.96
C ALA A 30 2.55 24.97 6.35
N GLY A 31 3.59 25.56 6.97
CA GLY A 31 3.53 26.27 8.24
C GLY A 31 3.39 25.42 9.51
N VAL A 32 3.51 24.08 9.42
CA VAL A 32 3.39 23.16 10.57
C VAL A 32 4.56 22.17 10.56
N PRO A 33 5.29 21.96 11.67
CA PRO A 33 6.34 20.96 11.76
C PRO A 33 5.85 19.56 11.39
N VAL A 34 6.67 18.80 10.64
CA VAL A 34 6.33 17.42 10.24
C VAL A 34 6.01 16.55 11.46
N LEU A 35 6.77 16.68 12.54
CA LEU A 35 6.55 15.93 13.79
C LEU A 35 5.20 16.31 14.45
N GLU A 36 4.78 17.56 14.38
CA GLU A 36 3.47 17.98 14.90
C GLU A 36 2.33 17.35 14.10
N ARG A 37 2.48 17.21 12.79
CA ARG A 37 1.50 16.47 11.97
C ARG A 37 1.37 15.02 12.41
N ALA A 38 2.49 14.35 12.71
CA ALA A 38 2.49 12.99 13.23
C ALA A 38 1.79 12.90 14.60
N VAL A 39 2.10 13.80 15.53
CA VAL A 39 1.45 13.90 16.87
C VAL A 39 -0.06 14.10 16.72
N THR A 40 -0.47 15.03 15.87
CA THR A 40 -1.88 15.34 15.60
C THR A 40 -2.61 14.13 14.98
N ALA A 41 -2.01 13.49 13.98
CA ALA A 41 -2.58 12.30 13.36
C ALA A 41 -2.74 11.14 14.36
N LEU A 42 -1.76 10.91 15.23
CA LEU A 42 -1.85 9.92 16.30
C LEU A 42 -2.96 10.28 17.31
N LYS A 43 -3.07 11.55 17.71
CA LYS A 43 -4.13 12.04 18.62
C LYS A 43 -5.53 11.80 18.03
N VAL A 44 -5.75 12.17 16.78
CA VAL A 44 -7.03 11.94 16.06
C VAL A 44 -7.38 10.46 16.01
N ASN A 45 -6.38 9.58 15.99
CA ASN A 45 -6.55 8.13 16.05
C ASN A 45 -6.68 7.58 17.47
N GLY A 46 -6.66 8.45 18.50
CA GLY A 46 -6.91 8.07 19.89
C GLY A 46 -5.65 7.81 20.71
N ALA A 47 -4.50 8.38 20.31
CA ALA A 47 -3.32 8.38 21.18
C ALA A 47 -3.57 9.24 22.41
N ASP A 48 -3.24 8.73 23.59
CA ASP A 48 -3.32 9.37 24.89
C ASP A 48 -1.93 9.56 25.51
N GLU A 49 -0.95 8.77 25.09
CA GLU A 49 0.44 8.85 25.49
C GLU A 49 1.35 8.59 24.29
N ILE A 50 2.32 9.49 24.10
CA ILE A 50 3.36 9.40 23.06
C ILE A 50 4.72 9.46 23.75
N VAL A 51 5.60 8.53 23.42
CA VAL A 51 7.01 8.57 23.81
C VAL A 51 7.83 8.92 22.59
N MET A 52 8.70 9.90 22.66
CA MET A 52 9.59 10.28 21.58
C MET A 52 11.02 9.87 21.89
N SER A 53 11.65 9.10 21.01
CA SER A 53 13.10 8.96 21.04
C SER A 53 13.73 10.17 20.37
N VAL A 54 14.56 10.91 21.09
CA VAL A 54 15.21 12.15 20.65
C VAL A 54 16.72 12.06 20.84
N GLY A 55 17.47 12.71 19.97
CA GLY A 55 18.92 12.69 20.00
C GLY A 55 19.51 14.02 19.54
N TYR A 56 19.81 14.13 18.25
CA TYR A 56 20.36 15.36 17.68
C TYR A 56 19.38 16.53 17.82
N LEU A 57 19.84 17.65 18.38
CA LEU A 57 19.04 18.86 18.67
C LEU A 57 17.77 18.54 19.47
N SER A 58 17.88 17.64 20.46
CA SER A 58 16.74 17.16 21.25
C SER A 58 15.96 18.28 21.96
N ASP A 59 16.65 19.35 22.35
CA ASP A 59 16.06 20.45 23.13
C ASP A 59 15.05 21.23 22.28
N VAL A 60 15.30 21.40 20.98
CA VAL A 60 14.34 22.03 20.06
C VAL A 60 13.00 21.27 20.06
N ILE A 61 13.02 19.92 20.05
CA ILE A 61 11.82 19.10 20.11
C ILE A 61 11.15 19.19 21.48
N LYS A 62 11.95 19.08 22.57
CA LYS A 62 11.44 19.11 23.94
C LYS A 62 10.83 20.46 24.29
N ASP A 63 11.45 21.56 23.90
CA ASP A 63 10.95 22.93 24.17
C ASP A 63 9.66 23.19 23.38
N TYR A 64 9.53 22.63 22.19
CA TYR A 64 8.33 22.78 21.38
C TYR A 64 7.15 21.99 21.93
N PHE A 65 7.33 20.70 22.19
CA PHE A 65 6.23 19.81 22.59
C PHE A 65 6.00 19.75 24.10
N LYS A 66 7.00 20.07 24.92
CA LYS A 66 6.93 20.00 26.38
C LYS A 66 6.32 18.68 26.87
N ASN A 67 5.30 18.72 27.70
CA ASN A 67 4.57 17.55 28.19
C ASN A 67 3.39 17.11 27.28
N GLY A 68 3.14 17.82 26.17
CA GLY A 68 2.10 17.48 25.18
C GLY A 68 0.71 18.04 25.47
N GLU A 69 0.50 18.78 26.57
CA GLU A 69 -0.82 19.33 26.93
C GLU A 69 -1.47 20.13 25.80
N ARG A 70 -0.68 20.94 25.08
CA ARG A 70 -1.18 21.71 23.91
C ARG A 70 -1.88 20.86 22.86
N TRP A 71 -1.49 19.59 22.71
CA TRP A 71 -2.08 18.63 21.75
C TRP A 71 -3.07 17.66 22.42
N GLY A 72 -3.29 17.79 23.74
CA GLY A 72 -4.16 16.91 24.50
C GLY A 72 -3.67 15.47 24.59
N VAL A 73 -2.36 15.26 24.57
CA VAL A 73 -1.67 13.98 24.75
C VAL A 73 -0.59 14.13 25.81
N LYS A 74 -0.26 13.06 26.53
CA LYS A 74 0.94 13.02 27.36
C LYS A 74 2.14 12.73 26.48
N ILE A 75 3.17 13.58 26.49
CA ILE A 75 4.42 13.37 25.77
C ILE A 75 5.57 13.19 26.76
N ASP A 76 6.34 12.14 26.57
CA ASP A 76 7.57 11.84 27.29
C ASP A 76 8.73 11.56 26.34
N TYR A 77 9.95 11.63 26.82
CA TYR A 77 11.15 11.56 25.98
C TYR A 77 12.13 10.49 26.46
N ILE A 78 12.68 9.73 25.50
CA ILE A 78 13.88 8.92 25.67
C ILE A 78 15.02 9.65 24.95
N THR A 79 15.98 10.19 25.74
CA THR A 79 17.13 10.89 25.15
C THR A 79 18.25 9.91 24.88
N GLU A 80 18.58 9.71 23.62
CA GLU A 80 19.68 8.86 23.18
C GLU A 80 21.01 9.59 23.37
N LYS A 81 21.85 9.11 24.30
CA LYS A 81 23.23 9.63 24.48
C LYS A 81 24.11 9.24 23.29
N GLU A 82 23.90 8.04 22.76
CA GLU A 82 24.49 7.52 21.54
C GLU A 82 23.38 7.01 20.62
N PRO A 83 23.56 7.09 19.29
CA PRO A 83 22.53 6.63 18.35
C PRO A 83 22.22 5.14 18.51
N LEU A 84 21.00 4.81 18.89
CA LEU A 84 20.54 3.42 19.06
C LEU A 84 19.91 2.80 17.78
N GLY A 85 20.02 3.49 16.64
CA GLY A 85 19.37 3.09 15.40
C GLY A 85 17.85 3.31 15.45
N SER A 86 17.11 2.71 14.52
CA SER A 86 15.66 2.84 14.48
C SER A 86 14.91 1.92 15.46
N GLY A 87 15.57 0.92 16.05
CA GLY A 87 14.94 -0.09 16.91
C GLY A 87 15.41 -0.13 18.35
N GLY A 88 16.63 0.35 18.64
CA GLY A 88 17.27 0.14 19.96
C GLY A 88 16.58 0.84 21.12
N ALA A 89 15.98 2.03 20.87
CA ALA A 89 15.24 2.76 21.88
C ALA A 89 13.94 2.07 22.33
N LEU A 90 13.43 1.08 21.56
CA LEU A 90 12.28 0.24 21.96
C LEU A 90 12.57 -0.55 23.25
N TYR A 91 13.83 -0.79 23.58
CA TYR A 91 14.22 -1.46 24.83
C TYR A 91 13.59 -0.78 26.06
N TYR A 92 13.59 0.53 26.10
CA TYR A 92 13.09 1.33 27.24
C TYR A 92 11.57 1.35 27.38
N LEU A 93 10.83 0.73 26.43
CA LEU A 93 9.38 0.63 26.47
C LEU A 93 8.88 -0.66 27.15
N LYS A 94 9.75 -1.64 27.43
CA LYS A 94 9.39 -2.96 27.96
C LYS A 94 8.52 -2.91 29.22
N ASP A 95 8.88 -2.03 30.15
CA ASP A 95 8.17 -1.88 31.43
C ASP A 95 7.09 -0.79 31.38
N ARG A 96 7.09 0.01 30.35
CA ARG A 96 6.21 1.16 30.18
C ARG A 96 4.92 0.82 29.46
N PHE A 97 5.01 0.14 28.31
CA PHE A 97 3.85 -0.20 27.51
C PHE A 97 3.42 -1.65 27.78
N LYS A 98 2.16 -1.82 28.19
CA LYS A 98 1.58 -3.15 28.50
C LYS A 98 0.54 -3.60 27.47
N GLU A 99 0.20 -2.73 26.51
CA GLU A 99 -0.74 -2.99 25.42
C GLU A 99 -0.08 -2.76 24.07
N ASP A 100 -0.69 -3.27 23.00
CA ASP A 100 -0.26 -3.03 21.63
C ASP A 100 -0.10 -1.52 21.38
N PHE A 101 1.03 -1.13 20.82
CA PHE A 101 1.38 0.25 20.58
C PHE A 101 1.88 0.50 19.16
N VAL A 102 1.74 1.74 18.71
CA VAL A 102 2.18 2.20 17.41
C VAL A 102 3.65 2.65 17.46
N VAL A 103 4.40 2.36 16.41
CA VAL A 103 5.75 2.90 16.17
C VAL A 103 5.77 3.57 14.81
N CYS A 104 6.25 4.80 14.74
CA CYS A 104 6.44 5.52 13.47
C CYS A 104 7.69 6.41 13.52
N SER A 105 8.15 6.84 12.34
CA SER A 105 9.24 7.80 12.23
C SER A 105 8.68 9.24 12.33
N GLY A 106 9.41 10.13 13.01
CA GLY A 106 9.05 11.54 13.17
C GLY A 106 9.22 12.38 11.90
N ASP A 107 9.79 11.81 10.84
CA ASP A 107 9.94 12.41 9.52
C ASP A 107 8.96 11.84 8.48
N THR A 108 7.89 11.19 8.95
CA THR A 108 6.86 10.59 8.11
C THR A 108 5.57 11.41 8.20
N VAL A 109 5.03 11.82 7.07
CA VAL A 109 3.70 12.41 6.95
C VAL A 109 2.72 11.29 6.61
N PHE A 110 1.69 11.12 7.43
CA PHE A 110 0.67 10.10 7.24
C PHE A 110 -0.72 10.59 7.64
N ASP A 111 -1.72 10.07 6.96
CA ASP A 111 -3.13 10.19 7.32
C ASP A 111 -3.78 8.84 7.06
N ILE A 112 -3.84 7.99 8.10
CA ILE A 112 -4.28 6.60 8.01
C ILE A 112 -5.28 6.26 9.12
N ASP A 113 -6.14 5.27 8.88
CA ASP A 113 -7.03 4.71 9.91
C ASP A 113 -6.27 3.71 10.79
N VAL A 114 -5.55 4.24 11.80
CA VAL A 114 -4.79 3.43 12.74
C VAL A 114 -5.68 2.44 13.51
N LYS A 115 -6.95 2.78 13.76
CA LYS A 115 -7.89 1.88 14.45
C LYS A 115 -8.15 0.62 13.63
N ARG A 116 -8.25 0.75 12.32
CA ARG A 116 -8.42 -0.36 11.39
C ARG A 116 -7.18 -1.27 11.37
N MET A 117 -5.99 -0.69 11.37
CA MET A 117 -4.73 -1.44 11.45
C MET A 117 -4.59 -2.18 12.81
N LEU A 118 -4.94 -1.53 13.93
CA LEU A 118 -4.96 -2.16 15.26
C LEU A 118 -5.97 -3.32 15.33
N ALA A 119 -7.16 -3.16 14.76
CA ALA A 119 -8.15 -4.23 14.67
C ALA A 119 -7.62 -5.44 13.87
N TYR A 120 -6.92 -5.17 12.77
CA TYR A 120 -6.25 -6.22 11.98
C TYR A 120 -5.16 -6.92 12.81
N HIS A 121 -4.28 -6.16 13.47
CA HIS A 121 -3.22 -6.67 14.35
C HIS A 121 -3.78 -7.63 15.41
N ARG A 122 -4.80 -7.18 16.14
CA ARG A 122 -5.48 -8.00 17.18
C ARG A 122 -6.16 -9.24 16.62
N LYS A 123 -6.86 -9.11 15.49
CA LYS A 123 -7.49 -10.26 14.80
C LYS A 123 -6.46 -11.31 14.40
N LYS A 124 -5.27 -10.90 13.97
CA LYS A 124 -4.17 -11.80 13.62
C LYS A 124 -3.42 -12.33 14.87
N LYS A 125 -3.67 -11.76 16.05
CA LYS A 125 -2.90 -11.98 17.28
C LYS A 125 -1.40 -11.84 16.98
N ALA A 126 -1.02 -10.76 16.30
CA ALA A 126 0.31 -10.54 15.77
C ALA A 126 1.30 -10.12 16.87
N ALA A 127 2.56 -10.50 16.73
CA ALA A 127 3.67 -9.93 17.51
C ALA A 127 4.08 -8.56 16.96
N ALA A 128 4.02 -8.41 15.64
CA ALA A 128 4.18 -7.14 14.95
C ALA A 128 3.33 -7.10 13.67
N THR A 129 2.86 -5.90 13.32
CA THR A 129 2.19 -5.64 12.03
C THR A 129 2.87 -4.46 11.38
N LEU A 130 3.30 -4.64 10.13
CA LEU A 130 3.93 -3.62 9.30
C LEU A 130 2.88 -2.99 8.40
N PHE A 131 2.83 -1.66 8.35
CA PHE A 131 2.08 -0.98 7.30
C PHE A 131 2.85 -1.09 5.99
N THR A 132 2.20 -1.61 4.96
CA THR A 132 2.80 -1.75 3.64
C THR A 132 1.90 -1.15 2.58
N HIS A 133 2.50 -0.62 1.53
CA HIS A 133 1.79 -0.01 0.41
C HIS A 133 2.55 -0.23 -0.90
N PRO A 134 1.87 -0.20 -2.06
CA PRO A 134 2.57 -0.10 -3.33
C PRO A 134 3.12 1.32 -3.51
N ASN A 135 4.26 1.45 -4.18
CA ASN A 135 4.81 2.75 -4.54
C ASN A 135 5.34 2.78 -5.98
N SER A 136 5.70 3.97 -6.47
CA SER A 136 6.21 4.20 -7.83
C SER A 136 7.69 3.83 -8.03
N HIS A 137 8.40 3.44 -6.97
CA HIS A 137 9.83 3.11 -7.01
C HIS A 137 10.17 1.91 -6.11
N PRO A 138 9.48 0.76 -6.30
CA PRO A 138 9.68 -0.40 -5.44
C PRO A 138 11.10 -0.99 -5.57
N TYR A 139 11.79 -0.73 -6.67
CA TYR A 139 13.16 -1.13 -6.90
C TYR A 139 14.17 -0.47 -5.95
N ASP A 140 13.85 0.71 -5.40
CA ASP A 140 14.66 1.46 -4.40
C ASP A 140 14.03 1.43 -3.01
N SER A 141 13.33 0.37 -2.67
CA SER A 141 12.62 0.24 -1.40
C SER A 141 12.78 -1.18 -0.82
N ASP A 142 12.73 -1.31 0.50
CA ASP A 142 12.63 -2.60 1.14
C ASP A 142 11.23 -3.19 0.89
N VAL A 143 11.17 -4.38 0.31
CA VAL A 143 9.93 -5.07 -0.04
C VAL A 143 9.63 -6.15 1.00
N ILE A 144 8.41 -6.16 1.49
CA ILE A 144 7.94 -7.15 2.47
C ILE A 144 7.40 -8.37 1.72
N VAL A 145 8.05 -9.51 1.93
CA VAL A 145 7.65 -10.79 1.35
C VAL A 145 6.64 -11.46 2.26
N CYS A 146 5.47 -11.81 1.71
CA CYS A 146 4.37 -12.38 2.48
C CYS A 146 3.86 -13.68 1.86
N ASP A 147 3.29 -14.53 2.71
CA ASP A 147 2.44 -15.60 2.25
C ASP A 147 1.05 -15.07 1.82
N ARG A 148 0.22 -15.97 1.28
CA ARG A 148 -1.16 -15.64 0.83
C ARG A 148 -2.10 -15.12 1.92
N PHE A 149 -1.73 -15.24 3.19
CA PHE A 149 -2.52 -14.77 4.33
C PHE A 149 -2.02 -13.45 4.91
N GLY A 150 -0.99 -12.86 4.25
CA GLY A 150 -0.33 -11.63 4.66
C GLY A 150 0.68 -11.81 5.79
N ARG A 151 1.04 -13.06 6.14
CA ARG A 151 2.12 -13.33 7.11
C ARG A 151 3.46 -13.02 6.46
N VAL A 152 4.27 -12.22 7.12
CA VAL A 152 5.62 -11.87 6.66
C VAL A 152 6.51 -13.10 6.75
N THR A 153 7.15 -13.43 5.64
CA THR A 153 8.09 -14.55 5.52
C THR A 153 9.52 -14.08 5.31
N GLY A 154 9.71 -12.81 4.98
CA GLY A 154 11.02 -12.20 4.79
C GLY A 154 10.92 -10.72 4.46
N ILE A 155 12.08 -10.07 4.49
CA ILE A 155 12.28 -8.69 4.02
C ILE A 155 13.32 -8.74 2.93
N ASP A 156 12.94 -8.29 1.75
CA ASP A 156 13.82 -8.19 0.59
C ASP A 156 14.41 -6.76 0.55
N LEU A 157 15.68 -6.67 0.94
CA LEU A 157 16.35 -5.40 1.13
C LEU A 157 16.72 -4.75 -0.21
N LYS A 158 16.68 -3.42 -0.26
CA LYS A 158 17.03 -2.62 -1.43
C LYS A 158 18.51 -2.63 -1.85
N ASN A 159 19.37 -3.33 -1.12
CA ASN A 159 20.83 -3.28 -1.25
C ASN A 159 21.40 -3.96 -2.51
N GLY A 160 20.58 -4.24 -3.52
CA GLY A 160 21.03 -4.84 -4.78
C GLY A 160 20.04 -4.66 -5.91
N ALA A 161 20.52 -4.81 -7.15
CA ALA A 161 19.62 -4.89 -8.30
C ALA A 161 18.80 -6.19 -8.22
N ARG A 162 17.49 -6.06 -8.12
CA ARG A 162 16.56 -7.20 -8.19
C ARG A 162 16.43 -7.65 -9.63
N ASN A 163 16.97 -8.83 -9.95
CA ASN A 163 16.86 -9.47 -11.27
C ASN A 163 15.72 -10.51 -11.35
N TYR A 164 14.74 -10.39 -10.48
CA TYR A 164 13.58 -11.27 -10.38
C TYR A 164 12.30 -10.45 -10.14
N CYS A 165 11.15 -11.05 -10.43
CA CYS A 165 9.85 -10.41 -10.24
C CYS A 165 9.43 -10.47 -8.77
N TYR A 166 8.81 -9.40 -8.28
CA TYR A 166 8.38 -9.24 -6.89
C TYR A 166 7.07 -8.47 -6.78
N ARG A 167 6.37 -8.67 -5.67
CA ARG A 167 5.16 -7.89 -5.35
C ARG A 167 5.56 -6.49 -4.91
N ASN A 168 4.85 -5.48 -5.41
CA ASN A 168 5.02 -4.12 -4.93
C ASN A 168 4.34 -3.95 -3.56
N ASN A 169 5.05 -4.34 -2.52
CA ASN A 169 4.58 -4.35 -1.13
C ASN A 169 5.66 -3.75 -0.23
N VAL A 170 5.78 -2.43 -0.28
CA VAL A 170 6.87 -1.67 0.33
C VAL A 170 6.56 -1.36 1.79
N ASN A 171 7.58 -1.47 2.65
CA ASN A 171 7.48 -1.06 4.05
C ASN A 171 7.39 0.48 4.16
N ALA A 172 6.42 0.95 4.93
CA ALA A 172 6.15 2.39 5.10
C ALA A 172 6.77 2.98 6.38
N GLY A 173 7.50 2.20 7.18
CA GLY A 173 8.06 2.68 8.44
C GLY A 173 7.03 2.98 9.53
N PHE A 174 5.86 2.32 9.47
CA PHE A 174 4.79 2.43 10.45
C PHE A 174 4.39 1.04 10.93
N PHE A 175 4.36 0.83 12.25
CA PHE A 175 4.20 -0.49 12.84
C PHE A 175 3.20 -0.48 13.99
N VAL A 176 2.56 -1.63 14.23
CA VAL A 176 1.93 -1.96 15.51
C VAL A 176 2.72 -3.11 16.11
N ILE A 177 3.14 -2.95 17.36
CA ILE A 177 3.98 -3.91 18.08
C ILE A 177 3.28 -4.36 19.35
N ASN A 178 3.22 -5.67 19.58
CA ASN A 178 2.84 -6.23 20.86
C ASN A 178 4.03 -6.15 21.84
N PRO A 179 3.85 -5.65 23.08
CA PRO A 179 4.95 -5.50 24.03
C PRO A 179 5.76 -6.77 24.29
N ALA A 180 5.15 -7.94 24.23
CA ALA A 180 5.85 -9.21 24.41
C ALA A 180 6.94 -9.45 23.34
N ALA A 181 6.83 -8.82 22.16
CA ALA A 181 7.85 -8.89 21.12
C ALA A 181 9.16 -8.20 21.54
N LEU A 182 9.11 -7.24 22.47
CA LEU A 182 10.30 -6.51 22.92
C LEU A 182 11.32 -7.41 23.63
N ARG A 183 10.96 -8.64 23.99
CA ARG A 183 11.94 -9.64 24.52
C ARG A 183 13.09 -9.93 23.52
N TYR A 184 12.86 -9.68 22.23
CA TYR A 184 13.89 -9.81 21.19
C TYR A 184 14.94 -8.68 21.19
N ILE A 185 14.76 -7.67 22.07
CA ILE A 185 15.76 -6.62 22.33
C ILE A 185 16.25 -6.80 23.77
N PRO A 186 17.24 -7.66 24.04
CA PRO A 186 17.63 -8.02 25.41
C PRO A 186 18.29 -6.88 26.19
N ALA A 187 19.01 -5.99 25.51
CA ALA A 187 19.75 -4.87 26.09
C ALA A 187 19.68 -3.66 25.15
N PRO A 188 19.97 -2.45 25.66
CA PRO A 188 20.14 -1.27 24.81
C PRO A 188 21.31 -1.50 23.82
N ALA A 189 21.03 -1.42 22.53
CA ALA A 189 22.02 -1.60 21.48
C ALA A 189 21.60 -0.83 20.22
N LYS A 190 22.54 -0.64 19.32
CA LYS A 190 22.25 -0.07 18.00
C LYS A 190 21.56 -1.15 17.15
N ILE A 191 20.25 -1.01 16.98
CA ILE A 191 19.37 -1.96 16.31
C ILE A 191 18.63 -1.25 15.18
N ASN A 192 18.59 -1.85 14.00
CA ASN A 192 17.66 -1.45 12.94
C ASN A 192 16.31 -2.13 13.18
N LEU A 193 15.22 -1.35 13.12
CA LEU A 193 13.87 -1.83 13.40
C LEU A 193 13.44 -2.95 12.42
N GLU A 194 13.70 -2.75 11.14
CA GLU A 194 13.31 -3.69 10.08
C GLU A 194 14.31 -4.85 9.95
N HIS A 195 15.59 -4.50 9.77
CA HIS A 195 16.62 -5.47 9.39
C HIS A 195 17.06 -6.38 10.55
N ASP A 196 16.97 -5.87 11.79
CA ASP A 196 17.37 -6.63 12.97
C ASP A 196 16.15 -7.12 13.77
N PHE A 197 15.30 -6.19 14.24
CA PHE A 197 14.22 -6.56 15.16
C PHE A 197 13.10 -7.33 14.45
N ILE A 198 12.52 -6.79 13.36
CA ILE A 198 11.45 -7.49 12.62
C ILE A 198 11.97 -8.79 12.00
N ALA A 199 13.21 -8.78 11.45
CA ALA A 199 13.82 -10.00 10.92
C ALA A 199 14.01 -11.06 12.00
N ALA A 200 14.41 -10.69 13.23
CA ALA A 200 14.53 -11.61 14.36
C ALA A 200 13.15 -12.20 14.76
N LEU A 201 12.08 -11.40 14.75
CA LEU A 201 10.73 -11.89 15.01
C LEU A 201 10.30 -12.92 13.94
N VAL A 202 10.53 -12.64 12.66
CA VAL A 202 10.22 -13.56 11.56
C VAL A 202 11.01 -14.86 11.69
N SER A 203 12.33 -14.77 11.91
CA SER A 203 13.23 -15.95 12.07
C SER A 203 12.90 -16.75 13.32
N GLY A 204 12.43 -16.10 14.40
CA GLY A 204 11.96 -16.74 15.62
C GLY A 204 10.56 -17.36 15.50
N GLY A 205 9.95 -17.35 14.32
CA GLY A 205 8.65 -17.96 14.06
C GLY A 205 7.45 -17.16 14.58
N GLU A 206 7.67 -15.91 15.03
CA GLU A 206 6.61 -15.04 15.52
C GLU A 206 5.56 -14.72 14.44
N ARG A 207 4.39 -14.32 14.88
CA ARG A 207 3.30 -13.90 14.01
C ARG A 207 3.50 -12.45 13.58
N VAL A 208 4.25 -12.23 12.52
CA VAL A 208 4.45 -10.93 11.88
C VAL A 208 3.58 -10.84 10.64
N TYR A 209 2.83 -9.75 10.47
CA TYR A 209 1.91 -9.56 9.35
C TYR A 209 2.10 -8.23 8.66
N ALA A 210 1.87 -8.20 7.34
CA ALA A 210 1.75 -6.98 6.57
C ALA A 210 0.28 -6.52 6.51
N TYR A 211 0.05 -5.27 6.81
CA TYR A 211 -1.22 -4.57 6.58
C TYR A 211 -1.08 -3.72 5.34
N LYS A 212 -1.48 -4.26 4.18
CA LYS A 212 -1.42 -3.56 2.90
C LYS A 212 -2.58 -2.58 2.80
N SER A 213 -2.28 -1.28 2.62
CA SER A 213 -3.27 -0.22 2.51
C SER A 213 -2.84 0.84 1.48
N PRO A 214 -3.78 1.42 0.72
CA PRO A 214 -3.51 2.52 -0.20
C PRO A 214 -3.51 3.90 0.49
N GLU A 215 -3.63 3.94 1.82
CA GLU A 215 -3.69 5.16 2.59
C GLU A 215 -2.39 5.97 2.48
N TYR A 216 -2.50 7.27 2.74
CA TYR A 216 -1.37 8.16 2.56
C TYR A 216 -0.34 8.02 3.67
N ILE A 217 0.86 7.66 3.28
CA ILE A 217 2.04 7.63 4.13
C ILE A 217 3.29 7.86 3.29
N LYS A 218 4.11 8.85 3.64
CA LYS A 218 5.36 9.16 2.93
C LYS A 218 6.43 9.66 3.89
N ASP A 219 7.66 9.15 3.76
CA ASP A 219 8.84 9.75 4.37
C ASP A 219 9.25 11.01 3.60
N VAL A 220 9.64 12.03 4.33
CA VAL A 220 10.11 13.31 3.75
C VAL A 220 11.63 13.43 3.84
N GLY A 221 12.33 12.39 3.41
CA GLY A 221 13.78 12.21 3.57
C GLY A 221 14.66 13.07 2.65
N THR A 222 14.11 13.61 1.56
CA THR A 222 14.83 14.47 0.60
C THR A 222 14.03 15.73 0.27
N PRO A 223 14.67 16.81 -0.24
CA PRO A 223 13.96 18.04 -0.62
C PRO A 223 12.85 17.78 -1.64
N GLU A 224 13.06 16.90 -2.61
CA GLU A 224 12.08 16.55 -3.65
C GLU A 224 10.85 15.86 -3.04
N ARG A 225 11.08 14.87 -2.14
CA ARG A 225 10.00 14.19 -1.42
C ARG A 225 9.25 15.14 -0.50
N PHE A 226 9.97 16.05 0.17
CA PHE A 226 9.38 17.08 1.02
C PHE A 226 8.43 17.97 0.21
N ALA A 227 8.90 18.57 -0.90
CA ALA A 227 8.10 19.45 -1.75
C ALA A 227 6.90 18.72 -2.39
N ALA A 228 7.06 17.44 -2.79
CA ALA A 228 5.97 16.64 -3.31
C ALA A 228 4.91 16.36 -2.23
N THR A 229 5.34 16.02 -1.02
CA THR A 229 4.43 15.77 0.11
C THR A 229 3.72 17.05 0.55
N GLU A 230 4.38 18.20 0.52
CA GLU A 230 3.78 19.49 0.83
C GLU A 230 2.64 19.84 -0.14
N ARG A 231 2.83 19.60 -1.45
CA ARG A 231 1.73 19.73 -2.43
C ARG A 231 0.56 18.80 -2.12
N ASP A 232 0.83 17.56 -1.73
CA ASP A 232 -0.22 16.60 -1.35
C ASP A 232 -0.97 17.05 -0.08
N VAL A 233 -0.29 17.66 0.89
CA VAL A 233 -0.89 18.24 2.10
C VAL A 233 -1.77 19.44 1.75
N ILE A 234 -1.25 20.40 0.99
CA ILE A 234 -1.97 21.63 0.59
C ILE A 234 -3.21 21.29 -0.24
N SER A 235 -3.10 20.32 -1.17
CA SER A 235 -4.24 19.89 -1.98
C SER A 235 -5.27 19.05 -1.20
N GLY A 236 -4.99 18.65 0.05
CA GLY A 236 -5.84 17.79 0.86
C GLY A 236 -5.83 16.31 0.43
N ARG A 237 -4.91 15.90 -0.45
CA ARG A 237 -4.79 14.50 -0.92
C ARG A 237 -4.51 13.53 0.23
N THR A 238 -3.75 13.95 1.24
CA THR A 238 -3.48 13.15 2.44
C THR A 238 -4.78 12.68 3.10
N ALA A 239 -5.68 13.62 3.39
CA ALA A 239 -6.95 13.33 4.05
C ALA A 239 -7.91 12.52 3.13
N ARG A 240 -7.93 12.83 1.81
CA ARG A 240 -8.79 12.09 0.88
C ARG A 240 -8.43 10.61 0.79
N ARG A 241 -7.15 10.23 0.94
CA ARG A 241 -6.67 8.85 0.89
C ARG A 241 -6.90 8.06 2.19
N ASN A 242 -7.35 8.68 3.28
CA ASN A 242 -7.66 7.97 4.53
C ASN A 242 -8.89 7.08 4.35
N LEU A 243 -8.80 5.80 4.72
CA LEU A 243 -9.89 4.81 4.56
C LEU A 243 -11.10 5.04 5.49
N LYS A 244 -11.08 6.04 6.39
CA LYS A 244 -12.29 6.55 7.03
C LYS A 244 -13.21 7.23 6.02
N ASN A 245 -12.64 7.81 4.98
CA ASN A 245 -13.35 8.45 3.88
C ASN A 245 -13.65 7.44 2.78
N LYS A 246 -14.74 7.66 2.04
CA LYS A 246 -15.06 6.86 0.87
C LYS A 246 -14.03 7.10 -0.24
N GLN A 247 -13.46 6.01 -0.74
CA GLN A 247 -12.52 6.02 -1.84
C GLN A 247 -13.23 5.79 -3.18
N LYS A 248 -12.56 6.12 -4.27
CA LYS A 248 -12.99 5.82 -5.64
C LYS A 248 -11.91 5.05 -6.38
N ALA A 249 -12.30 4.17 -7.29
CA ALA A 249 -11.37 3.30 -8.00
C ALA A 249 -11.69 3.22 -9.48
N ILE A 250 -10.67 2.97 -10.28
CA ILE A 250 -10.81 2.45 -11.63
C ILE A 250 -10.44 0.97 -11.58
N PHE A 251 -11.44 0.12 -11.83
CA PHE A 251 -11.25 -1.31 -11.97
C PHE A 251 -10.71 -1.61 -13.36
N LEU A 252 -9.64 -2.39 -13.42
CA LEU A 252 -8.92 -2.70 -14.63
C LEU A 252 -8.93 -4.22 -14.87
N ASP A 253 -9.36 -4.68 -16.04
CA ASP A 253 -8.98 -6.03 -16.42
C ASP A 253 -7.48 -6.11 -16.67
N ARG A 254 -6.92 -7.31 -16.69
CA ARG A 254 -5.49 -7.53 -16.90
C ARG A 254 -5.17 -7.82 -18.38
N ASP A 255 -5.71 -8.92 -18.89
CA ASP A 255 -5.32 -9.47 -20.18
C ASP A 255 -6.07 -8.79 -21.33
N GLY A 256 -5.37 -8.13 -22.23
CA GLY A 256 -5.98 -7.29 -23.26
C GLY A 256 -6.22 -5.84 -22.84
N THR A 257 -6.01 -5.49 -21.57
CA THR A 257 -6.23 -4.14 -21.00
C THR A 257 -4.94 -3.51 -20.48
N ILE A 258 -4.24 -4.17 -19.54
CA ILE A 258 -2.93 -3.73 -19.01
C ILE A 258 -1.82 -4.52 -19.72
N SER A 259 -1.99 -5.83 -19.84
CA SER A 259 -1.05 -6.73 -20.52
C SER A 259 -1.59 -7.23 -21.84
N ALA A 260 -0.68 -7.54 -22.76
CA ALA A 260 -1.03 -8.07 -24.06
C ALA A 260 -1.86 -9.37 -23.92
N TYR A 261 -2.94 -9.46 -24.71
CA TYR A 261 -3.72 -10.68 -24.78
C TYR A 261 -2.96 -11.78 -25.50
N LYS A 262 -2.65 -12.87 -24.81
CA LYS A 262 -1.95 -14.04 -25.35
C LYS A 262 -2.73 -15.35 -25.10
N GLY A 263 -4.05 -15.25 -25.03
CA GLY A 263 -4.90 -16.35 -24.60
C GLY A 263 -4.75 -16.64 -23.11
N PHE A 264 -4.68 -17.91 -22.75
CA PHE A 264 -4.49 -18.29 -21.34
C PHE A 264 -3.01 -18.18 -20.94
N ILE A 265 -2.70 -17.17 -20.12
CA ILE A 265 -1.36 -16.96 -19.59
C ILE A 265 -1.07 -18.01 -18.52
N ARG A 266 0.01 -18.76 -18.69
CA ARG A 266 0.41 -19.87 -17.84
C ARG A 266 1.72 -19.63 -17.10
N SER A 267 2.53 -18.68 -17.56
CA SER A 267 3.80 -18.33 -16.93
C SER A 267 4.02 -16.82 -16.87
N ALA A 268 4.89 -16.37 -15.98
CA ALA A 268 5.20 -14.96 -15.79
C ALA A 268 5.84 -14.31 -17.02
N GLU A 269 6.64 -15.07 -17.78
CA GLU A 269 7.35 -14.61 -18.97
C GLU A 269 6.41 -14.16 -20.09
N GLN A 270 5.16 -14.67 -20.08
CA GLN A 270 4.15 -14.29 -21.06
C GLN A 270 3.54 -12.90 -20.78
N ILE A 271 3.75 -12.33 -19.57
CA ILE A 271 3.26 -11.00 -19.21
C ILE A 271 4.12 -9.94 -19.87
N GLU A 272 3.51 -9.17 -20.74
CA GLU A 272 4.07 -7.99 -21.41
C GLU A 272 3.07 -6.85 -21.28
N LEU A 273 3.54 -5.66 -20.87
CA LEU A 273 2.66 -4.49 -20.83
C LEU A 273 2.27 -4.05 -22.24
N LEU A 274 1.01 -3.67 -22.40
CA LEU A 274 0.56 -2.99 -23.61
C LEU A 274 1.19 -1.59 -23.71
N PRO A 275 1.37 -1.04 -24.92
CA PRO A 275 1.77 0.35 -25.10
C PRO A 275 0.87 1.29 -24.29
N TYR A 276 1.47 2.28 -23.65
CA TYR A 276 0.80 3.28 -22.79
C TYR A 276 0.15 2.74 -21.49
N ALA A 277 0.17 1.44 -21.22
CA ALA A 277 -0.46 0.87 -20.03
C ALA A 277 0.14 1.42 -18.73
N ALA A 278 1.47 1.47 -18.62
CA ALA A 278 2.14 2.03 -17.45
C ALA A 278 1.86 3.53 -17.29
N GLN A 279 1.83 4.29 -18.40
CA GLN A 279 1.50 5.72 -18.40
C GLN A 279 0.05 5.96 -17.92
N ALA A 280 -0.88 5.12 -18.36
CA ALA A 280 -2.28 5.18 -17.93
C ALA A 280 -2.43 4.89 -16.42
N VAL A 281 -1.80 3.82 -15.93
CA VAL A 281 -1.82 3.47 -14.51
C VAL A 281 -1.15 4.57 -13.68
N LYS A 282 -0.04 5.14 -14.15
CA LYS A 282 0.60 6.28 -13.49
C LYS A 282 -0.35 7.49 -13.42
N LYS A 283 -1.09 7.81 -14.48
CA LYS A 283 -2.09 8.88 -14.48
C LYS A 283 -3.19 8.63 -13.42
N ILE A 284 -3.62 7.38 -13.24
CA ILE A 284 -4.54 7.00 -12.16
C ILE A 284 -3.89 7.24 -10.79
N ASN A 285 -2.61 6.84 -10.60
CA ASN A 285 -1.88 7.02 -9.34
C ASN A 285 -1.67 8.49 -8.99
N ASP A 286 -1.41 9.34 -9.97
CA ASP A 286 -1.21 10.78 -9.78
C ASP A 286 -2.55 11.51 -9.44
N GLY A 287 -3.69 10.90 -9.79
CA GLY A 287 -5.03 11.37 -9.49
C GLY A 287 -5.59 10.85 -8.15
N ASP A 288 -6.92 10.95 -8.02
CA ASP A 288 -7.65 10.58 -6.79
C ASP A 288 -8.22 9.15 -6.82
N TYR A 289 -8.04 8.40 -7.91
CA TYR A 289 -8.54 7.04 -8.04
C TYR A 289 -7.53 6.02 -7.53
N LEU A 290 -8.03 4.89 -7.01
CA LEU A 290 -7.24 3.69 -6.81
C LEU A 290 -7.20 2.88 -8.11
N ALA A 291 -6.05 2.33 -8.48
CA ALA A 291 -5.91 1.40 -9.58
C ALA A 291 -6.11 -0.03 -9.07
N VAL A 292 -7.20 -0.70 -9.45
CA VAL A 292 -7.55 -2.03 -8.91
C VAL A 292 -7.74 -3.03 -10.05
N ILE A 293 -6.93 -4.08 -10.05
CA ILE A 293 -7.05 -5.17 -11.04
C ILE A 293 -8.16 -6.14 -10.62
N VAL A 294 -9.05 -6.50 -11.57
CA VAL A 294 -10.09 -7.51 -11.42
C VAL A 294 -10.06 -8.47 -12.62
N SER A 295 -9.57 -9.70 -12.44
CA SER A 295 -9.26 -10.60 -13.54
C SER A 295 -9.81 -12.01 -13.36
N ASN A 296 -10.35 -12.60 -14.44
CA ASN A 296 -10.71 -14.02 -14.47
C ASN A 296 -9.47 -14.87 -14.82
N GLN A 297 -9.06 -15.77 -13.92
CA GLN A 297 -7.90 -16.66 -14.12
C GLN A 297 -8.31 -18.13 -14.09
N PRO A 298 -9.09 -18.59 -15.08
CA PRO A 298 -9.64 -19.96 -15.12
C PRO A 298 -8.57 -21.04 -15.34
N VAL A 299 -7.36 -20.67 -15.75
CA VAL A 299 -6.21 -21.57 -15.97
C VAL A 299 -5.93 -22.43 -14.73
N ILE A 300 -6.19 -21.90 -13.52
CA ILE A 300 -6.00 -22.63 -12.27
C ILE A 300 -7.02 -23.75 -12.14
N ALA A 301 -8.31 -23.47 -12.37
CA ALA A 301 -9.36 -24.47 -12.31
C ALA A 301 -9.23 -25.51 -13.43
N ARG A 302 -8.70 -25.12 -14.59
CA ARG A 302 -8.47 -25.99 -15.75
C ARG A 302 -7.25 -26.88 -15.59
N GLY A 303 -6.41 -26.64 -14.55
CA GLY A 303 -5.16 -27.38 -14.33
C GLY A 303 -4.05 -27.04 -15.31
N GLU A 304 -4.15 -25.91 -16.00
CA GLU A 304 -3.18 -25.44 -17.00
C GLU A 304 -2.06 -24.60 -16.36
N ALA A 305 -2.33 -24.03 -15.20
CA ALA A 305 -1.34 -23.34 -14.36
C ALA A 305 -1.68 -23.53 -12.88
N THR A 306 -0.65 -23.54 -12.04
CA THR A 306 -0.80 -23.52 -10.60
C THR A 306 -1.12 -22.11 -10.12
N ARG A 307 -1.67 -21.98 -8.90
CA ARG A 307 -1.85 -20.68 -8.26
C ARG A 307 -0.53 -19.91 -8.18
N LYS A 308 0.58 -20.59 -7.88
CA LYS A 308 1.91 -19.97 -7.75
C LYS A 308 2.37 -19.34 -9.08
N GLU A 309 2.11 -20.00 -10.20
CA GLU A 309 2.45 -19.45 -11.53
C GLU A 309 1.63 -18.21 -11.86
N VAL A 310 0.33 -18.22 -11.55
CA VAL A 310 -0.53 -17.03 -11.72
C VAL A 310 -0.08 -15.89 -10.83
N GLU A 311 0.27 -16.15 -9.55
CA GLU A 311 0.82 -15.12 -8.64
C GLU A 311 2.14 -14.55 -9.17
N ARG A 312 3.04 -15.38 -9.73
CA ARG A 312 4.27 -14.89 -10.37
C ARG A 312 3.97 -14.01 -11.59
N GLY A 313 2.88 -14.27 -12.31
CA GLY A 313 2.41 -13.39 -13.39
C GLY A 313 2.05 -12.00 -12.85
N PHE A 314 1.38 -11.93 -11.69
CA PHE A 314 1.11 -10.65 -11.04
C PHE A 314 2.37 -9.98 -10.47
N GLU A 315 3.32 -10.74 -9.93
CA GLU A 315 4.64 -10.22 -9.53
C GLU A 315 5.35 -9.57 -10.72
N ARG A 316 5.36 -10.24 -11.88
CA ARG A 316 5.92 -9.69 -13.12
C ARG A 316 5.22 -8.41 -13.54
N LEU A 317 3.90 -8.36 -13.49
CA LEU A 317 3.12 -7.18 -13.83
C LEU A 317 3.46 -5.99 -12.90
N GLU A 318 3.47 -6.22 -11.58
CA GLU A 318 3.81 -5.17 -10.62
C GLU A 318 5.27 -4.69 -10.76
N THR A 319 6.21 -5.60 -11.09
CA THR A 319 7.60 -5.24 -11.37
C THR A 319 7.70 -4.34 -12.60
N LEU A 320 7.09 -4.73 -13.73
CA LEU A 320 7.11 -3.94 -14.97
C LEU A 320 6.45 -2.56 -14.82
N LEU A 321 5.33 -2.49 -14.08
CA LEU A 321 4.70 -1.21 -13.75
C LEU A 321 5.63 -0.35 -12.89
N GLY A 322 6.26 -0.93 -11.86
CA GLY A 322 7.17 -0.25 -10.96
C GLY A 322 8.42 0.31 -11.66
N GLU A 323 8.99 -0.41 -12.63
CA GLU A 323 10.08 0.06 -13.49
C GLU A 323 9.70 1.32 -14.27
N SER A 324 8.41 1.48 -14.55
CA SER A 324 7.83 2.64 -15.26
C SER A 324 7.26 3.71 -14.30
N GLY A 325 7.45 3.57 -13.00
CA GLY A 325 6.94 4.51 -12.00
C GLY A 325 5.44 4.44 -11.76
N ALA A 326 4.80 3.31 -12.07
CA ALA A 326 3.37 3.06 -11.88
C ALA A 326 3.13 1.90 -10.90
N TYR A 327 1.94 1.85 -10.30
CA TYR A 327 1.57 0.78 -9.38
C TYR A 327 0.06 0.54 -9.34
N VAL A 328 -0.33 -0.66 -8.87
CA VAL A 328 -1.73 -0.99 -8.59
C VAL A 328 -1.95 -1.13 -7.08
N ASP A 329 -3.06 -0.58 -6.60
CA ASP A 329 -3.42 -0.58 -5.17
C ASP A 329 -3.91 -1.95 -4.71
N GLY A 330 -4.57 -2.69 -5.61
CA GLY A 330 -5.07 -4.03 -5.32
C GLY A 330 -5.20 -4.93 -6.54
N ILE A 331 -5.13 -6.23 -6.29
CA ILE A 331 -5.32 -7.26 -7.32
C ILE A 331 -6.30 -8.29 -6.78
N TYR A 332 -7.41 -8.45 -7.50
CA TYR A 332 -8.44 -9.46 -7.22
C TYR A 332 -8.57 -10.35 -8.45
N TYR A 333 -8.58 -11.66 -8.26
CA TYR A 333 -8.77 -12.58 -9.37
C TYR A 333 -9.63 -13.79 -9.00
N CYS A 334 -10.35 -14.31 -10.00
CA CYS A 334 -11.16 -15.50 -9.86
C CYS A 334 -10.43 -16.73 -10.41
N PRO A 335 -10.11 -17.74 -9.57
CA PRO A 335 -9.47 -18.97 -10.01
C PRO A 335 -10.46 -20.02 -10.54
N HIS A 336 -11.77 -19.75 -10.50
CA HIS A 336 -12.81 -20.75 -10.76
C HIS A 336 -13.18 -20.83 -12.25
N HIS A 337 -13.71 -22.01 -12.66
CA HIS A 337 -14.31 -22.22 -13.98
C HIS A 337 -15.58 -23.06 -13.83
N PRO A 338 -16.74 -22.69 -14.43
CA PRO A 338 -18.00 -23.42 -14.22
C PRO A 338 -18.02 -24.78 -14.88
N HIS A 339 -17.38 -24.94 -16.06
CA HIS A 339 -17.42 -26.16 -16.84
C HIS A 339 -16.27 -27.10 -16.51
N SER A 340 -16.56 -28.40 -16.50
CA SER A 340 -15.59 -29.53 -16.35
C SER A 340 -15.18 -30.12 -17.68
N GLY A 341 -14.28 -31.12 -17.68
CA GLY A 341 -13.83 -31.83 -18.83
C GLY A 341 -12.43 -31.43 -19.32
N PHE A 342 -11.65 -30.68 -18.55
CA PHE A 342 -10.28 -30.35 -18.89
C PHE A 342 -9.30 -31.35 -18.27
N LYS A 343 -8.28 -31.75 -19.03
CA LYS A 343 -7.24 -32.67 -18.57
C LYS A 343 -6.45 -32.00 -17.42
N GLY A 344 -6.38 -32.64 -16.25
CA GLY A 344 -5.67 -32.14 -15.10
C GLY A 344 -6.45 -31.09 -14.27
N GLU A 345 -7.74 -30.93 -14.51
CA GLU A 345 -8.57 -29.94 -13.81
C GLU A 345 -8.59 -30.09 -12.27
N VAL A 346 -8.70 -28.97 -11.58
CA VAL A 346 -8.81 -28.92 -10.12
C VAL A 346 -10.28 -28.95 -9.74
N LYS A 347 -10.84 -30.13 -9.46
CA LYS A 347 -12.28 -30.36 -9.21
C LYS A 347 -12.91 -29.37 -8.23
N ARG A 348 -12.24 -29.03 -7.10
CA ARG A 348 -12.74 -28.08 -6.08
C ARG A 348 -12.94 -26.65 -6.60
N LEU A 349 -12.31 -26.28 -7.71
CA LEU A 349 -12.42 -24.96 -8.34
C LEU A 349 -13.41 -24.95 -9.52
N LYS A 350 -13.97 -26.12 -9.87
CA LYS A 350 -14.99 -26.26 -10.91
C LYS A 350 -16.36 -25.95 -10.31
N LYS A 351 -16.71 -24.67 -10.34
CA LYS A 351 -17.99 -24.21 -9.76
C LYS A 351 -18.38 -22.83 -10.28
N VAL A 352 -19.66 -22.54 -10.28
CA VAL A 352 -20.19 -21.18 -10.38
C VAL A 352 -19.85 -20.45 -9.09
N CYS A 353 -19.46 -19.18 -9.17
CA CYS A 353 -19.06 -18.39 -8.03
C CYS A 353 -19.30 -16.89 -8.27
N ARG A 354 -19.56 -16.14 -7.22
CA ARG A 354 -19.77 -14.68 -7.29
C ARG A 354 -18.52 -13.88 -7.68
N CYS A 355 -17.31 -14.46 -7.56
CA CYS A 355 -16.08 -13.74 -7.89
C CYS A 355 -15.71 -13.79 -9.39
N ARG A 356 -16.40 -14.58 -10.22
CA ARG A 356 -16.09 -14.66 -11.64
C ARG A 356 -16.89 -13.60 -12.42
N LYS A 357 -16.19 -12.71 -13.13
CA LYS A 357 -16.84 -11.82 -14.11
C LYS A 357 -17.70 -12.62 -15.08
N PRO A 358 -18.95 -12.23 -15.39
CA PRO A 358 -19.55 -10.91 -15.14
C PRO A 358 -20.17 -10.71 -13.74
N ASP A 359 -20.03 -11.63 -12.78
CA ASP A 359 -20.46 -11.37 -11.41
C ASP A 359 -19.53 -10.34 -10.71
N THR A 360 -20.07 -9.66 -9.69
CA THR A 360 -19.49 -8.45 -9.07
C THR A 360 -18.62 -8.72 -7.84
N GLY A 361 -18.45 -9.98 -7.43
CA GLY A 361 -17.85 -10.31 -6.13
C GLY A 361 -16.40 -9.84 -5.95
N MET A 362 -15.62 -9.65 -7.03
CA MET A 362 -14.28 -9.06 -6.92
C MET A 362 -14.35 -7.56 -6.64
N LEU A 363 -15.30 -6.83 -7.26
CA LEU A 363 -15.53 -5.42 -7.04
C LEU A 363 -16.05 -5.18 -5.62
N GLU A 364 -16.98 -6.01 -5.15
CA GLU A 364 -17.51 -5.97 -3.77
C GLU A 364 -16.41 -6.21 -2.73
N ALA A 365 -15.51 -7.17 -2.99
CA ALA A 365 -14.37 -7.43 -2.13
C ALA A 365 -13.43 -6.22 -2.05
N ALA A 366 -13.09 -5.61 -3.18
CA ALA A 366 -12.29 -4.40 -3.23
C ALA A 366 -13.00 -3.22 -2.52
N ALA A 367 -14.32 -3.07 -2.73
CA ALA A 367 -15.11 -2.03 -2.07
C ALA A 367 -15.08 -2.15 -0.54
N LYS A 368 -15.13 -3.37 -0.02
CA LYS A 368 -15.00 -3.64 1.42
C LYS A 368 -13.59 -3.33 1.92
N ASP A 369 -12.56 -3.78 1.19
CA ASP A 369 -11.17 -3.66 1.61
C ASP A 369 -10.67 -2.20 1.56
N PHE A 370 -11.12 -1.42 0.58
CA PHE A 370 -10.71 -0.03 0.37
C PHE A 370 -11.77 1.01 0.72
N ASN A 371 -12.89 0.63 1.34
CA ASN A 371 -14.01 1.53 1.66
C ASN A 371 -14.49 2.31 0.43
N LEU A 372 -14.64 1.66 -0.75
CA LEU A 372 -15.03 2.33 -1.98
C LEU A 372 -16.50 2.81 -1.95
N ASP A 373 -16.74 3.92 -2.63
CA ASP A 373 -18.04 4.33 -3.11
C ASP A 373 -18.19 3.86 -4.56
N LEU A 374 -18.86 2.72 -4.78
CA LEU A 374 -18.99 2.14 -6.12
C LEU A 374 -19.66 3.12 -7.10
N SER A 375 -20.54 4.00 -6.65
CA SER A 375 -21.20 4.99 -7.53
C SER A 375 -20.19 6.00 -8.14
N LYS A 376 -18.97 6.07 -7.61
CA LYS A 376 -17.87 6.92 -8.08
C LYS A 376 -16.73 6.11 -8.70
N CYS A 377 -16.95 4.82 -8.93
CA CYS A 377 -15.96 3.93 -9.54
C CYS A 377 -16.25 3.75 -11.04
N TYR A 378 -15.23 3.30 -11.75
CA TYR A 378 -15.30 3.02 -13.18
C TYR A 378 -14.68 1.64 -13.46
N MET A 379 -15.03 1.06 -14.60
CA MET A 379 -14.38 -0.13 -15.11
C MET A 379 -13.79 0.11 -16.50
N ILE A 380 -12.61 -0.45 -16.73
CA ILE A 380 -11.97 -0.52 -18.04
C ILE A 380 -11.62 -1.98 -18.31
N GLY A 381 -12.04 -2.49 -19.45
CA GLY A 381 -11.74 -3.86 -19.91
C GLY A 381 -11.83 -3.96 -21.43
N ASP A 382 -11.36 -5.08 -21.97
CA ASP A 382 -11.30 -5.31 -23.43
C ASP A 382 -12.48 -6.14 -23.95
N SER A 383 -13.27 -6.74 -23.07
CA SER A 383 -14.28 -7.74 -23.42
C SER A 383 -15.70 -7.35 -22.99
N ASP A 384 -16.70 -7.97 -23.62
CA ASP A 384 -18.10 -7.81 -23.23
C ASP A 384 -18.38 -8.33 -21.80
N VAL A 385 -17.56 -9.26 -21.32
CA VAL A 385 -17.64 -9.73 -19.94
C VAL A 385 -17.34 -8.59 -18.96
N ASP A 386 -16.44 -7.67 -19.30
CA ASP A 386 -16.09 -6.52 -18.48
C ASP A 386 -17.21 -5.48 -18.47
N VAL A 387 -17.76 -5.18 -19.66
CA VAL A 387 -18.91 -4.29 -19.80
C VAL A 387 -20.09 -4.80 -18.98
N LYS A 388 -20.38 -6.12 -19.08
CA LYS A 388 -21.46 -6.75 -18.30
C LYS A 388 -21.20 -6.75 -16.80
N THR A 389 -19.92 -6.89 -16.37
CA THR A 389 -19.56 -6.77 -14.96
C THR A 389 -19.84 -5.37 -14.43
N ALA A 390 -19.50 -4.35 -15.21
CA ALA A 390 -19.78 -2.96 -14.86
C ALA A 390 -21.28 -2.67 -14.77
N GLU A 391 -22.07 -3.15 -15.74
CA GLU A 391 -23.54 -3.06 -15.70
C GLU A 391 -24.12 -3.72 -14.44
N ASN A 392 -23.68 -4.95 -14.14
CA ASN A 392 -24.14 -5.69 -12.96
C ASN A 392 -23.75 -5.01 -11.65
N ALA A 393 -22.66 -4.24 -11.64
CA ALA A 393 -22.20 -3.47 -10.49
C ALA A 393 -22.81 -2.05 -10.44
N GLY A 394 -23.53 -1.61 -11.48
CA GLY A 394 -24.09 -0.26 -11.59
C GLY A 394 -23.02 0.83 -11.74
N ILE A 395 -21.87 0.52 -12.36
CA ILE A 395 -20.77 1.48 -12.57
C ILE A 395 -20.52 1.71 -14.06
N PRO A 396 -20.05 2.91 -14.45
CA PRO A 396 -19.71 3.20 -15.84
C PRO A 396 -18.49 2.40 -16.34
N CYS A 397 -18.47 2.10 -17.65
CA CYS A 397 -17.43 1.32 -18.30
C CYS A 397 -16.93 1.97 -19.59
N VAL A 398 -15.61 1.93 -19.79
CA VAL A 398 -14.96 2.17 -21.08
C VAL A 398 -14.38 0.85 -21.58
N LYS A 399 -14.71 0.45 -22.83
CA LYS A 399 -14.13 -0.74 -23.48
C LYS A 399 -12.88 -0.34 -24.27
N VAL A 400 -11.77 -1.06 -24.10
CA VAL A 400 -10.57 -0.85 -24.92
C VAL A 400 -10.54 -1.86 -26.06
N THR A 401 -9.90 -1.47 -27.19
CA THR A 401 -9.83 -2.30 -28.40
C THR A 401 -8.53 -3.10 -28.51
N THR A 402 -7.74 -3.15 -27.44
CA THR A 402 -6.42 -3.80 -27.36
C THR A 402 -6.46 -5.31 -27.13
N GLY A 403 -7.63 -5.87 -26.83
CA GLY A 403 -7.81 -7.29 -26.55
C GLY A 403 -8.21 -8.13 -27.78
N LEU A 404 -8.99 -9.19 -27.54
CA LEU A 404 -9.57 -10.00 -28.59
C LEU A 404 -10.50 -9.17 -29.46
N LYS A 405 -10.40 -9.35 -30.79
CA LYS A 405 -11.43 -8.88 -31.71
C LYS A 405 -12.65 -9.79 -31.53
N GLU A 406 -13.59 -9.38 -30.70
CA GLU A 406 -14.88 -10.05 -30.58
C GLU A 406 -15.77 -9.71 -31.80
N GLU A 407 -16.57 -10.68 -32.25
CA GLU A 407 -17.66 -10.37 -33.18
C GLU A 407 -18.60 -9.35 -32.51
N LYS A 408 -19.20 -8.45 -33.29
CA LYS A 408 -20.09 -7.40 -32.77
C LYS A 408 -21.24 -8.03 -31.98
N SER A 409 -21.13 -8.00 -30.66
CA SER A 409 -22.13 -8.59 -29.74
C SER A 409 -23.36 -7.72 -29.49
N GLY A 410 -23.34 -6.47 -29.94
CA GLY A 410 -24.40 -5.49 -29.63
C GLY A 410 -24.32 -4.89 -28.21
N ILE A 411 -23.41 -5.33 -27.33
CA ILE A 411 -23.21 -4.75 -25.99
C ILE A 411 -22.41 -3.45 -26.11
N VAL A 412 -23.02 -2.35 -25.66
CA VAL A 412 -22.43 -1.01 -25.76
C VAL A 412 -21.95 -0.57 -24.38
N PRO A 413 -20.65 -0.25 -24.20
CA PRO A 413 -20.16 0.30 -22.95
C PRO A 413 -20.71 1.70 -22.70
N SER A 414 -21.03 2.02 -21.43
CA SER A 414 -21.74 3.26 -21.06
C SER A 414 -20.96 4.55 -21.36
N LEU A 415 -19.64 4.47 -21.42
CA LEU A 415 -18.75 5.62 -21.75
C LEU A 415 -18.03 5.45 -23.11
N GLY A 416 -18.47 4.49 -23.94
CA GLY A 416 -17.89 4.26 -25.25
C GLY A 416 -16.61 3.42 -25.24
N THR A 417 -15.86 3.52 -26.34
CA THR A 417 -14.64 2.75 -26.59
C THR A 417 -13.42 3.66 -26.70
N ALA A 418 -12.24 3.10 -26.37
CA ALA A 418 -10.97 3.76 -26.55
C ALA A 418 -9.96 2.80 -27.21
N ASP A 419 -8.98 3.34 -27.94
CA ASP A 419 -7.98 2.56 -28.65
C ASP A 419 -7.02 1.83 -27.69
N ASN A 420 -6.84 2.35 -26.49
CA ASN A 420 -5.93 1.80 -25.48
C ASN A 420 -6.32 2.31 -24.07
N LEU A 421 -5.61 1.77 -23.05
CA LEU A 421 -5.86 2.09 -21.65
C LEU A 421 -5.69 3.59 -21.33
N LEU A 422 -4.71 4.27 -21.94
CA LEU A 422 -4.50 5.69 -21.70
C LEU A 422 -5.67 6.54 -22.21
N GLY A 423 -6.17 6.24 -23.40
CA GLY A 423 -7.37 6.87 -23.95
C GLY A 423 -8.58 6.67 -23.05
N ALA A 424 -8.76 5.45 -22.53
CA ALA A 424 -9.86 5.16 -21.60
C ALA A 424 -9.75 5.94 -20.28
N VAL A 425 -8.55 6.07 -19.73
CA VAL A 425 -8.30 6.89 -18.52
C VAL A 425 -8.55 8.36 -18.79
N ASN A 426 -8.19 8.87 -19.97
CA ASN A 426 -8.46 10.26 -20.37
C ASN A 426 -9.96 10.56 -20.39
N ILE A 427 -10.77 9.70 -21.01
CA ILE A 427 -12.23 9.83 -21.01
C ILE A 427 -12.77 9.97 -19.57
N ILE A 428 -12.31 9.10 -18.66
CA ILE A 428 -12.79 9.13 -17.27
C ILE A 428 -12.35 10.40 -16.52
N THR A 429 -11.11 10.87 -16.75
CA THR A 429 -10.60 12.06 -16.07
C THR A 429 -11.27 13.35 -16.57
N GLU A 430 -11.50 13.49 -17.86
CA GLU A 430 -12.18 14.64 -18.49
C GLU A 430 -13.62 14.81 -17.97
N ILE A 431 -14.39 13.72 -17.88
CA ILE A 431 -15.75 13.74 -17.31
C ILE A 431 -15.78 14.27 -15.87
N ASN A 432 -14.70 14.06 -15.10
CA ASN A 432 -14.64 14.50 -13.71
C ASN A 432 -14.11 15.93 -13.54
N ASP A 433 -13.35 16.44 -14.49
CA ASP A 433 -12.87 17.83 -14.50
C ASP A 433 -13.99 18.81 -14.90
N GLU A 434 -15.01 18.33 -15.63
CA GLU A 434 -16.19 19.10 -16.04
C GLU A 434 -17.31 19.16 -14.97
N ARG A 435 -17.18 18.41 -13.87
CA ARG A 435 -18.17 18.33 -12.76
C ARG A 435 -17.64 19.01 -11.50
#